data_d6151cbcea26fc1db28b47d8f2e59b12
#
_entry.id   d6151cbcea26fc1db28b47d8f2e59b12
#
_cell.length_a   1.000
_cell.length_b   1.000
_cell.length_c   1.000
_cell.angle_alpha   90.00
_cell.angle_beta   90.00
_cell.angle_gamma   90.00
#
_symmetry.space_group_name_H-M   'P 1'
#
loop_
_entity.id
_entity.type
_entity.pdbx_description
1 polymer ?
#
loop_
_entity_poly.entity_id
_entity_poly.type
_entity_poly.pdbx_seq_one_letter_code
_entity_poly.pdbx_strand_id
1 'polypeptide(L)'
;MTNDESQSISRRTFVTTSLAAGALVGTGVNPLLELHAGSPARSPAPAAGIRNAGGPVEEKSITQLQEAMRSGTMTSRAMVEAYRARIAEMDKELRAVIELNPDALSIADAMDAERKSGKVRGPMHGIPILIKDNVGTADKMETTAGSLALVGARPTRDAFLVERLRASGAVILGKTNLSEWANFRSTHASSGWSGRGGQCRNPYALDRTPSGSSSGSAAAVASSFCAAAIGSETNGSIVSPSATCSLVGIKPTVGLVSRSVIIPISRTQDTAGPIARTVTDAAILLSAIVGADPRDRATMASGAKREASYAQGLDANALAGMRIGVPREQYFGYSPSTDSIAQHAIDLMREKGAVIVDPVPIEKLGKVGEAEFEVLLYEFKAGINEYLASLGAASKMRTLADLIAFNEAHKSTEMPYFGQEIFEQAQKRGPLTDAKYTKALAKARLDTRARGIDAIMNAHKLDALVAPTNGPAWLIDLVNGDADSGGSSSPAAEAGYPSITVPAGYAFGLPVGISFFGRAWSEAKLIRIAYAFEQAANARHAPTYGRTAVL
;
A
#
# COMPACT_ATOMS: atom_id res chain seq x y z
N MET A 1 -10.75 -44.54 -25.78
CA MET A 1 -9.52 -44.95 -25.10
C MET A 1 -8.38 -44.22 -25.80
N THR A 2 -7.97 -43.13 -25.29
CA THR A 2 -6.62 -42.52 -25.35
C THR A 2 -6.63 -41.33 -24.44
N ASN A 3 -5.93 -41.47 -23.30
CA ASN A 3 -5.64 -40.42 -22.34
C ASN A 3 -4.69 -39.42 -22.97
N ASP A 4 -5.05 -38.16 -22.94
CA ASP A 4 -4.13 -37.05 -23.20
C ASP A 4 -3.96 -36.25 -21.90
N GLU A 5 -2.96 -36.65 -21.12
CA GLU A 5 -2.49 -35.89 -19.94
C GLU A 5 -1.48 -34.85 -20.42
N SER A 6 -1.93 -33.62 -20.65
CA SER A 6 -1.05 -32.49 -20.82
C SER A 6 -0.53 -32.01 -19.44
N GLN A 7 0.65 -32.50 -19.07
CA GLN A 7 1.40 -32.00 -17.91
C GLN A 7 1.88 -30.55 -18.17
N SER A 8 1.36 -29.60 -17.45
CA SER A 8 1.90 -28.24 -17.40
C SER A 8 3.21 -28.22 -16.59
N ILE A 9 4.33 -28.06 -17.27
CA ILE A 9 5.66 -27.95 -16.64
C ILE A 9 5.77 -26.55 -16.03
N SER A 10 5.93 -26.48 -14.70
CA SER A 10 6.21 -25.25 -13.95
C SER A 10 7.56 -24.65 -14.37
N ARG A 11 7.63 -23.32 -14.55
CA ARG A 11 8.84 -22.57 -14.91
C ARG A 11 10.06 -22.80 -13.98
N ARG A 12 9.87 -23.33 -12.79
CA ARG A 12 10.97 -23.70 -11.87
C ARG A 12 11.76 -24.94 -12.28
N THR A 13 11.19 -25.84 -13.07
CA THR A 13 11.84 -27.10 -13.47
C THR A 13 12.77 -26.92 -14.68
N PHE A 14 12.63 -25.82 -15.45
CA PHE A 14 13.43 -25.61 -16.65
C PHE A 14 14.85 -25.07 -16.37
N VAL A 15 15.10 -24.42 -15.23
CA VAL A 15 16.40 -23.80 -14.90
C VAL A 15 17.40 -24.78 -14.29
N THR A 16 16.95 -25.92 -13.75
CA THR A 16 17.83 -26.89 -13.06
C THR A 16 18.41 -27.98 -13.96
N THR A 17 17.98 -28.09 -15.23
CA THR A 17 18.42 -29.20 -16.12
C THR A 17 19.47 -28.80 -17.17
N SER A 18 19.91 -27.54 -17.23
CA SER A 18 20.83 -27.06 -18.28
C SER A 18 22.30 -26.88 -17.81
N LEU A 19 22.70 -27.39 -16.64
CA LEU A 19 24.06 -27.24 -16.09
C LEU A 19 24.84 -28.55 -15.91
N ALA A 20 24.51 -29.59 -16.64
CA ALA A 20 25.24 -30.88 -16.58
C ALA A 20 25.57 -31.43 -17.97
N ALA A 21 26.36 -30.71 -18.76
CA ALA A 21 27.12 -31.31 -19.87
C ALA A 21 28.19 -30.33 -20.38
N GLY A 22 29.42 -30.51 -19.97
CA GLY A 22 30.54 -29.74 -20.54
C GLY A 22 31.82 -29.75 -19.72
N ALA A 23 32.35 -30.91 -19.37
CA ALA A 23 33.73 -31.03 -18.96
C ALA A 23 34.40 -32.17 -19.73
N LEU A 24 35.27 -31.85 -20.69
CA LEU A 24 36.46 -32.68 -21.01
C LEU A 24 37.37 -31.98 -22.04
N VAL A 25 38.61 -31.73 -21.57
CA VAL A 25 39.91 -31.78 -22.25
C VAL A 25 40.32 -30.67 -23.23
N GLY A 26 41.42 -30.03 -22.92
CA GLY A 26 42.29 -29.28 -23.84
C GLY A 26 43.42 -28.53 -23.14
N THR A 27 44.56 -29.15 -22.98
CA THR A 27 45.84 -28.59 -22.52
C THR A 27 46.42 -27.65 -23.57
N GLY A 28 46.97 -26.52 -23.16
CA GLY A 28 47.90 -25.81 -24.03
C GLY A 28 48.01 -24.28 -23.83
N VAL A 29 49.09 -23.89 -23.16
CA VAL A 29 49.91 -22.65 -23.38
C VAL A 29 49.30 -21.31 -23.10
N ASN A 30 49.80 -20.68 -22.04
CA ASN A 30 49.72 -19.28 -21.64
C ASN A 30 50.49 -18.35 -22.61
N PRO A 31 50.00 -17.20 -22.98
CA PRO A 31 50.82 -16.00 -23.04
C PRO A 31 50.32 -14.90 -22.12
N LEU A 32 51.27 -14.39 -21.33
CA LEU A 32 51.18 -13.15 -20.55
C LEU A 32 50.57 -12.03 -21.37
N LEU A 33 49.41 -11.54 -20.98
CA LEU A 33 48.88 -10.24 -21.39
C LEU A 33 49.11 -9.28 -20.23
N GLU A 34 50.00 -8.33 -20.46
CA GLU A 34 50.23 -7.18 -19.60
C GLU A 34 48.93 -6.38 -19.45
N LEU A 35 48.40 -6.34 -18.24
CA LEU A 35 47.33 -5.45 -17.84
C LEU A 35 47.87 -4.01 -17.80
N HIS A 36 47.61 -3.24 -18.83
CA HIS A 36 47.71 -1.78 -18.77
C HIS A 36 46.64 -1.30 -17.76
N ALA A 37 47.10 -0.71 -16.67
CA ALA A 37 46.26 0.01 -15.72
C ALA A 37 45.66 1.24 -16.46
N GLY A 38 44.49 1.04 -17.05
CA GLY A 38 43.66 2.13 -17.55
C GLY A 38 43.16 2.97 -16.37
N SER A 39 43.34 4.26 -16.42
CA SER A 39 42.79 5.22 -15.47
C SER A 39 41.32 4.95 -15.23
N PRO A 40 40.80 5.06 -13.98
CA PRO A 40 39.40 4.83 -13.70
C PRO A 40 38.55 5.78 -14.56
N ALA A 41 37.75 5.19 -15.44
CA ALA A 41 36.77 5.94 -16.21
C ALA A 41 35.89 6.69 -15.21
N ARG A 42 35.84 8.01 -15.26
CA ARG A 42 34.91 8.82 -14.50
C ARG A 42 33.52 8.28 -14.79
N SER A 43 32.85 7.77 -13.75
CA SER A 43 31.43 7.47 -13.82
C SER A 43 30.70 8.66 -14.42
N PRO A 44 29.84 8.49 -15.43
CA PRO A 44 29.05 9.60 -15.94
C PRO A 44 28.29 10.24 -14.79
N ALA A 45 28.35 11.54 -14.66
CA ALA A 45 27.58 12.29 -13.69
C ALA A 45 26.11 11.86 -13.81
N PRO A 46 25.40 11.63 -12.71
CA PRO A 46 23.99 11.26 -12.76
C PRO A 46 23.27 12.34 -13.57
N ALA A 47 22.61 11.91 -14.65
CA ALA A 47 21.81 12.82 -15.47
C ALA A 47 20.77 13.48 -14.55
N ALA A 48 20.61 14.80 -14.68
CA ALA A 48 19.79 15.63 -13.79
C ALA A 48 18.41 14.99 -13.55
N GLY A 49 18.23 14.45 -12.35
CA GLY A 49 16.94 14.03 -11.82
C GLY A 49 16.06 15.26 -11.52
N ILE A 50 14.85 15.01 -11.06
CA ILE A 50 13.96 16.07 -10.56
C ILE A 50 14.75 16.89 -9.52
N ARG A 51 14.83 18.20 -9.71
CA ARG A 51 15.46 19.06 -8.70
C ARG A 51 14.53 19.20 -7.51
N ASN A 52 14.90 18.61 -6.39
CA ASN A 52 14.23 18.86 -5.12
C ASN A 52 14.69 20.22 -4.58
N ALA A 53 13.88 21.26 -4.79
CA ALA A 53 14.24 22.63 -4.44
C ALA A 53 14.17 22.93 -2.93
N GLY A 54 13.78 21.93 -2.10
CA GLY A 54 13.46 22.18 -0.69
C GLY A 54 12.26 23.11 -0.52
N GLY A 55 11.46 22.93 0.51
CA GLY A 55 10.29 23.79 0.71
C GLY A 55 9.80 23.77 2.16
N PRO A 56 8.94 24.75 2.53
CA PRO A 56 8.52 24.93 3.91
C PRO A 56 7.72 23.75 4.48
N VAL A 57 7.19 22.87 3.61
CA VAL A 57 6.39 21.70 3.98
C VAL A 57 7.12 20.36 3.76
N GLU A 58 8.34 20.41 3.17
CA GLU A 58 9.10 19.22 2.87
C GLU A 58 9.49 18.46 4.13
N GLU A 59 9.27 17.14 4.12
CA GLU A 59 9.55 16.21 5.23
C GLU A 59 8.94 16.60 6.59
N LYS A 60 8.02 17.58 6.64
CA LYS A 60 7.39 17.99 7.90
C LYS A 60 6.35 16.96 8.34
N SER A 61 6.44 16.56 9.62
CA SER A 61 5.40 15.75 10.27
C SER A 61 4.14 16.58 10.55
N ILE A 62 3.00 15.90 10.75
CA ILE A 62 1.75 16.55 11.18
C ILE A 62 1.97 17.38 12.44
N THR A 63 2.73 16.86 13.41
CA THR A 63 3.05 17.57 14.64
C THR A 63 3.84 18.85 14.38
N GLN A 64 4.83 18.82 13.50
CA GLN A 64 5.62 20.00 13.13
C GLN A 64 4.78 21.05 12.37
N LEU A 65 3.87 20.58 11.49
CA LEU A 65 2.94 21.47 10.78
C LEU A 65 1.93 22.12 11.75
N GLN A 66 1.41 21.37 12.73
CA GLN A 66 0.56 21.93 13.79
C GLN A 66 1.29 22.96 14.63
N GLU A 67 2.56 22.71 14.96
CA GLU A 67 3.38 23.66 15.71
C GLU A 67 3.63 24.94 14.91
N ALA A 68 3.90 24.82 13.60
CA ALA A 68 4.06 25.98 12.72
C ALA A 68 2.76 26.81 12.64
N MET A 69 1.59 26.17 12.62
CA MET A 69 0.30 26.90 12.69
C MET A 69 0.06 27.53 14.06
N ARG A 70 0.45 26.86 15.15
CA ARG A 70 0.29 27.36 16.52
C ARG A 70 1.18 28.59 16.76
N SER A 71 2.40 28.58 16.25
CA SER A 71 3.35 29.70 16.36
C SER A 71 3.06 30.86 15.38
N GLY A 72 2.13 30.65 14.43
CA GLY A 72 1.81 31.63 13.40
C GLY A 72 2.85 31.75 12.28
N THR A 73 3.85 30.83 12.23
CA THR A 73 4.88 30.82 11.17
C THR A 73 4.35 30.24 9.85
N MET A 74 3.19 29.55 9.88
CA MET A 74 2.52 29.00 8.72
C MET A 74 1.01 29.00 8.92
N THR A 75 0.24 29.05 7.83
CA THR A 75 -1.22 28.88 7.83
C THR A 75 -1.61 27.63 7.04
N SER A 76 -2.83 27.14 7.23
CA SER A 76 -3.38 26.04 6.43
C SER A 76 -3.36 26.39 4.94
N ARG A 77 -3.76 27.64 4.59
CA ARG A 77 -3.70 28.15 3.23
C ARG A 77 -2.28 28.09 2.66
N ALA A 78 -1.29 28.59 3.38
CA ALA A 78 0.11 28.58 2.95
C ALA A 78 0.63 27.14 2.72
N MET A 79 0.22 26.18 3.56
CA MET A 79 0.54 24.76 3.35
C MET A 79 -0.07 24.21 2.06
N VAL A 80 -1.36 24.49 1.81
CA VAL A 80 -2.03 24.06 0.57
C VAL A 80 -1.33 24.65 -0.65
N GLU A 81 -0.98 25.93 -0.63
CA GLU A 81 -0.23 26.60 -1.71
C GLU A 81 1.14 25.94 -1.94
N ALA A 82 1.89 25.67 -0.86
CA ALA A 82 3.20 25.03 -0.93
C ALA A 82 3.13 23.61 -1.51
N TYR A 83 2.18 22.77 -1.05
CA TYR A 83 1.98 21.44 -1.60
C TYR A 83 1.54 21.47 -3.07
N ARG A 84 0.62 22.37 -3.45
CA ARG A 84 0.21 22.53 -4.87
C ARG A 84 1.36 22.95 -5.76
N ALA A 85 2.23 23.84 -5.28
CA ALA A 85 3.42 24.26 -6.03
C ALA A 85 4.39 23.07 -6.27
N ARG A 86 4.64 22.24 -5.24
CA ARG A 86 5.46 21.02 -5.39
C ARG A 86 4.84 20.03 -6.36
N ILE A 87 3.53 19.79 -6.28
CA ILE A 87 2.82 18.91 -7.22
C ILE A 87 2.96 19.45 -8.66
N ALA A 88 2.74 20.75 -8.89
CA ALA A 88 2.84 21.34 -10.21
C ALA A 88 4.26 21.26 -10.82
N GLU A 89 5.29 21.32 -9.98
CA GLU A 89 6.70 21.22 -10.38
C GLU A 89 7.10 19.77 -10.70
N MET A 90 6.77 18.81 -9.81
CA MET A 90 7.39 17.48 -9.78
C MET A 90 6.49 16.36 -10.30
N ASP A 91 5.16 16.49 -10.19
CA ASP A 91 4.25 15.37 -10.45
C ASP A 91 4.10 15.00 -11.94
N LYS A 92 4.58 15.84 -12.84
CA LYS A 92 4.69 15.53 -14.29
C LYS A 92 5.48 14.24 -14.54
N GLU A 93 6.51 14.01 -13.72
CA GLU A 93 7.37 12.82 -13.80
C GLU A 93 6.83 11.66 -12.95
N LEU A 94 6.23 11.95 -11.80
CA LEU A 94 5.80 10.94 -10.85
C LEU A 94 4.38 10.40 -11.11
N ARG A 95 3.47 11.25 -11.59
CA ARG A 95 2.05 10.92 -11.82
C ARG A 95 1.38 10.29 -10.60
N ALA A 96 1.67 10.87 -9.42
CA ALA A 96 1.13 10.41 -8.15
C ALA A 96 -0.26 10.99 -7.84
N VAL A 97 -0.56 12.19 -8.35
CA VAL A 97 -1.83 12.90 -8.15
C VAL A 97 -2.65 12.85 -9.44
N ILE A 98 -3.88 12.36 -9.36
CA ILE A 98 -4.77 12.23 -10.53
C ILE A 98 -5.74 13.41 -10.66
N GLU A 99 -6.08 14.06 -9.54
CA GLU A 99 -6.98 15.20 -9.50
C GLU A 99 -6.73 16.07 -8.26
N LEU A 100 -6.72 17.39 -8.43
CA LEU A 100 -6.65 18.33 -7.31
C LEU A 100 -8.05 18.85 -6.96
N ASN A 101 -8.30 19.02 -5.66
CA ASN A 101 -9.53 19.60 -5.17
C ASN A 101 -9.57 21.12 -5.50
N PRO A 102 -10.51 21.58 -6.33
CA PRO A 102 -10.60 23.00 -6.68
C PRO A 102 -10.95 23.88 -5.48
N ASP A 103 -11.58 23.31 -4.44
CA ASP A 103 -12.01 24.04 -3.25
C ASP A 103 -10.98 23.98 -2.08
N ALA A 104 -9.82 23.36 -2.28
CA ALA A 104 -8.84 23.15 -1.20
C ALA A 104 -8.38 24.46 -0.53
N LEU A 105 -8.20 25.54 -1.30
CA LEU A 105 -7.79 26.84 -0.76
C LEU A 105 -8.90 27.47 0.11
N SER A 106 -10.15 27.45 -0.34
CA SER A 106 -11.27 28.01 0.44
C SER A 106 -11.55 27.20 1.71
N ILE A 107 -11.33 25.87 1.67
CA ILE A 107 -11.41 25.02 2.86
C ILE A 107 -10.28 25.37 3.85
N ALA A 108 -9.07 25.58 3.36
CA ALA A 108 -7.94 25.99 4.20
C ALA A 108 -8.17 27.37 4.84
N ASP A 109 -8.70 28.35 4.09
CA ASP A 109 -9.08 29.65 4.63
C ASP A 109 -10.10 29.52 5.77
N ALA A 110 -11.07 28.63 5.63
CA ALA A 110 -12.06 28.37 6.69
C ALA A 110 -11.39 27.77 7.95
N MET A 111 -10.41 26.85 7.78
CA MET A 111 -9.65 26.29 8.91
C MET A 111 -8.78 27.35 9.60
N ASP A 112 -8.15 28.23 8.83
CA ASP A 112 -7.38 29.34 9.39
C ASP A 112 -8.27 30.33 10.18
N ALA A 113 -9.47 30.62 9.66
CA ALA A 113 -10.46 31.47 10.35
C ALA A 113 -10.95 30.81 11.66
N GLU A 114 -11.25 29.50 11.66
CA GLU A 114 -11.60 28.77 12.88
C GLU A 114 -10.47 28.82 13.90
N ARG A 115 -9.22 28.56 13.51
CA ARG A 115 -8.04 28.63 14.39
C ARG A 115 -7.87 30.02 14.97
N LYS A 116 -8.02 31.07 14.17
CA LYS A 116 -7.94 32.46 14.62
C LYS A 116 -9.00 32.80 15.66
N SER A 117 -10.18 32.20 15.59
CA SER A 117 -11.25 32.33 16.58
C SER A 117 -11.08 31.43 17.82
N GLY A 118 -9.95 30.73 17.96
CA GLY A 118 -9.67 29.80 19.06
C GLY A 118 -10.27 28.40 18.88
N LYS A 119 -10.89 28.09 17.73
CA LYS A 119 -11.52 26.82 17.48
C LYS A 119 -10.56 25.88 16.69
N VAL A 120 -9.98 24.91 17.38
CA VAL A 120 -9.11 23.88 16.80
C VAL A 120 -9.76 22.51 17.02
N ARG A 121 -10.05 21.79 15.93
CA ARG A 121 -10.81 20.53 15.96
C ARG A 121 -9.97 19.30 16.36
N GLY A 122 -8.65 19.43 16.44
CA GLY A 122 -7.72 18.37 16.80
C GLY A 122 -6.45 18.35 15.94
N PRO A 123 -5.66 17.26 16.00
CA PRO A 123 -4.37 17.18 15.33
C PRO A 123 -4.43 17.30 13.79
N MET A 124 -5.57 16.98 13.17
CA MET A 124 -5.76 17.08 11.72
C MET A 124 -6.28 18.45 11.25
N HIS A 125 -6.60 19.39 12.17
CA HIS A 125 -7.17 20.68 11.82
C HIS A 125 -6.25 21.52 10.95
N GLY A 126 -6.68 21.80 9.72
CA GLY A 126 -5.93 22.57 8.72
C GLY A 126 -4.83 21.78 8.00
N ILE A 127 -4.67 20.48 8.25
CA ILE A 127 -3.63 19.64 7.64
C ILE A 127 -4.06 19.17 6.25
N PRO A 128 -3.28 19.47 5.17
CA PRO A 128 -3.55 18.98 3.83
C PRO A 128 -3.18 17.51 3.65
N ILE A 129 -4.13 16.72 3.16
CA ILE A 129 -3.95 15.29 2.86
C ILE A 129 -4.45 14.95 1.46
N LEU A 130 -3.97 13.82 0.92
CA LEU A 130 -4.46 13.22 -0.30
C LEU A 130 -5.19 11.91 0.00
N ILE A 131 -6.14 11.54 -0.86
CA ILE A 131 -6.88 10.28 -0.72
C ILE A 131 -6.89 9.53 -2.05
N LYS A 132 -6.84 8.19 -2.00
CA LYS A 132 -6.83 7.32 -3.18
C LYS A 132 -8.10 7.50 -4.01
N ASP A 133 -8.00 7.48 -5.33
CA ASP A 133 -9.12 7.75 -6.25
C ASP A 133 -10.21 6.66 -6.28
N ASN A 134 -10.17 5.71 -5.39
CA ASN A 134 -11.30 4.80 -5.13
C ASN A 134 -12.11 5.17 -3.89
N VAL A 135 -11.72 6.22 -3.14
CA VAL A 135 -12.43 6.72 -1.96
C VAL A 135 -13.39 7.83 -2.38
N GLY A 136 -14.68 7.61 -2.21
CA GLY A 136 -15.74 8.51 -2.68
C GLY A 136 -15.80 9.83 -1.91
N THR A 137 -15.97 10.93 -2.65
CA THR A 137 -16.20 12.28 -2.12
C THR A 137 -17.43 12.93 -2.79
N ALA A 138 -18.27 13.58 -2.00
CA ALA A 138 -19.44 14.32 -2.49
C ALA A 138 -19.07 15.80 -2.70
N ASP A 139 -18.06 16.03 -3.51
CA ASP A 139 -17.59 17.37 -3.89
C ASP A 139 -17.38 17.46 -5.41
N LYS A 140 -16.55 18.39 -5.86
CA LYS A 140 -16.29 18.59 -7.31
C LYS A 140 -15.35 17.55 -7.91
N MET A 141 -14.66 16.76 -7.07
CA MET A 141 -13.75 15.71 -7.54
C MET A 141 -14.52 14.45 -7.97
N GLU A 142 -13.91 13.72 -8.88
CA GLU A 142 -14.40 12.41 -9.33
C GLU A 142 -13.87 11.26 -8.46
N THR A 143 -14.46 10.09 -8.62
CA THR A 143 -14.00 8.85 -7.97
C THR A 143 -14.08 7.74 -9.00
N THR A 144 -12.93 7.38 -9.58
CA THR A 144 -12.89 6.59 -10.81
C THR A 144 -12.18 5.26 -10.69
N ALA A 145 -11.51 4.96 -9.58
CA ALA A 145 -10.55 3.85 -9.48
C ALA A 145 -9.50 3.86 -10.61
N GLY A 146 -9.19 5.05 -11.15
CA GLY A 146 -8.25 5.24 -12.25
C GLY A 146 -8.80 4.91 -13.63
N SER A 147 -10.05 4.45 -13.77
CA SER A 147 -10.64 4.04 -15.03
C SER A 147 -11.38 5.18 -15.73
N LEU A 148 -11.28 5.23 -17.06
CA LEU A 148 -12.06 6.15 -17.90
C LEU A 148 -13.55 5.84 -17.88
N ALA A 149 -13.96 4.61 -17.54
CA ALA A 149 -15.35 4.20 -17.45
C ALA A 149 -16.16 5.00 -16.42
N LEU A 150 -15.50 5.53 -15.39
CA LEU A 150 -16.13 6.30 -14.31
C LEU A 150 -15.81 7.80 -14.36
N VAL A 151 -15.16 8.29 -15.41
CA VAL A 151 -14.97 9.73 -15.62
C VAL A 151 -16.34 10.41 -15.72
N GLY A 152 -16.52 11.49 -14.95
CA GLY A 152 -17.80 12.19 -14.76
C GLY A 152 -18.67 11.61 -13.64
N ALA A 153 -18.33 10.43 -13.08
CA ALA A 153 -19.07 9.86 -11.97
C ALA A 153 -18.65 10.51 -10.64
N ARG A 154 -19.63 11.10 -9.95
CA ARG A 154 -19.43 11.71 -8.63
C ARG A 154 -20.39 11.09 -7.63
N PRO A 155 -19.87 10.48 -6.55
CA PRO A 155 -20.72 9.99 -5.48
C PRO A 155 -21.60 11.10 -4.90
N THR A 156 -22.84 10.77 -4.55
CA THR A 156 -23.79 11.74 -3.99
C THR A 156 -23.57 12.00 -2.50
N ARG A 157 -22.65 11.25 -1.87
CA ARG A 157 -22.26 11.39 -0.46
C ARG A 157 -20.80 11.04 -0.28
N ASP A 158 -20.18 11.58 0.75
CA ASP A 158 -18.84 11.24 1.17
C ASP A 158 -18.74 9.77 1.66
N ALA A 159 -17.60 9.13 1.47
CA ALA A 159 -17.24 7.97 2.25
C ALA A 159 -17.19 8.34 3.74
N PHE A 160 -17.56 7.43 4.64
CA PHE A 160 -17.59 7.73 6.08
C PHE A 160 -16.24 8.25 6.60
N LEU A 161 -15.14 7.68 6.15
CA LEU A 161 -13.81 8.18 6.50
C LEU A 161 -13.57 9.63 6.03
N VAL A 162 -14.16 10.04 4.91
CA VAL A 162 -14.11 11.42 4.40
C VAL A 162 -14.95 12.35 5.27
N GLU A 163 -16.15 11.91 5.67
CA GLU A 163 -16.97 12.65 6.67
C GLU A 163 -16.18 12.89 7.95
N ARG A 164 -15.47 11.86 8.44
CA ARG A 164 -14.60 11.93 9.62
C ARG A 164 -13.43 12.89 9.43
N LEU A 165 -12.75 12.84 8.30
CA LEU A 165 -11.64 13.72 7.95
C LEU A 165 -12.09 15.20 7.91
N ARG A 166 -13.21 15.49 7.25
CA ARG A 166 -13.78 16.85 7.23
C ARG A 166 -14.18 17.31 8.64
N ALA A 167 -14.77 16.44 9.45
CA ALA A 167 -15.12 16.73 10.83
C ALA A 167 -13.89 17.04 11.70
N SER A 168 -12.74 16.40 11.45
CA SER A 168 -11.48 16.68 12.12
C SER A 168 -10.76 17.95 11.63
N GLY A 169 -11.29 18.60 10.58
CA GLY A 169 -10.72 19.80 9.97
C GLY A 169 -9.57 19.53 9.00
N ALA A 170 -9.38 18.29 8.54
CA ALA A 170 -8.40 17.98 7.50
C ALA A 170 -8.80 18.63 6.17
N VAL A 171 -7.83 19.11 5.40
CA VAL A 171 -8.03 19.67 4.07
C VAL A 171 -7.74 18.58 3.04
N ILE A 172 -8.78 18.07 2.36
CA ILE A 172 -8.58 17.11 1.27
C ILE A 172 -8.06 17.87 0.05
N LEU A 173 -6.77 17.71 -0.22
CA LEU A 173 -6.04 18.40 -1.28
C LEU A 173 -6.36 17.86 -2.67
N GLY A 174 -6.71 16.57 -2.76
CA GLY A 174 -6.99 15.92 -4.05
C GLY A 174 -7.07 14.41 -3.94
N LYS A 175 -7.13 13.78 -5.12
CA LYS A 175 -7.12 12.33 -5.33
C LYS A 175 -5.75 11.86 -5.83
N THR A 176 -5.30 10.72 -5.32
CA THR A 176 -4.06 10.10 -5.80
C THR A 176 -4.34 9.06 -6.88
N ASN A 177 -3.42 8.94 -7.82
CA ASN A 177 -3.39 7.85 -8.78
C ASN A 177 -3.24 6.50 -8.07
N LEU A 178 -3.56 5.43 -8.76
CA LEU A 178 -3.54 4.07 -8.24
C LEU A 178 -3.31 3.09 -9.37
N SER A 179 -2.99 1.84 -9.05
CA SER A 179 -3.15 0.77 -10.02
C SER A 179 -4.64 0.62 -10.33
N GLU A 180 -5.00 0.67 -11.59
CA GLU A 180 -6.39 0.70 -12.02
C GLU A 180 -7.21 -0.45 -11.42
N TRP A 181 -8.42 -0.12 -10.94
CA TRP A 181 -9.29 -1.07 -10.22
C TRP A 181 -8.58 -1.81 -9.07
N ALA A 182 -7.61 -1.13 -8.44
CA ALA A 182 -6.81 -1.66 -7.36
C ALA A 182 -6.07 -2.98 -7.71
N ASN A 183 -5.56 -3.11 -8.94
CA ASN A 183 -4.93 -4.30 -9.54
C ASN A 183 -5.87 -5.49 -9.77
N PHE A 184 -7.21 -5.30 -9.69
CA PHE A 184 -8.15 -6.41 -9.82
C PHE A 184 -8.84 -6.48 -11.19
N ARG A 185 -8.15 -6.02 -12.25
CA ARG A 185 -8.62 -6.15 -13.64
C ARG A 185 -7.92 -7.27 -14.41
N SER A 186 -6.60 -7.40 -14.24
CA SER A 186 -5.75 -8.35 -14.95
C SER A 186 -4.66 -8.94 -14.06
N THR A 187 -4.29 -10.19 -14.30
CA THR A 187 -3.13 -10.85 -13.66
C THR A 187 -1.79 -10.40 -14.25
N HIS A 188 -1.82 -9.60 -15.34
CA HIS A 188 -0.64 -9.03 -16.01
C HIS A 188 -0.57 -7.51 -15.82
N ALA A 189 -1.28 -6.97 -14.82
CA ALA A 189 -1.27 -5.54 -14.54
C ALA A 189 0.14 -5.05 -14.17
N SER A 190 0.45 -3.82 -14.55
CA SER A 190 1.62 -3.08 -14.06
C SER A 190 1.17 -2.16 -12.93
N SER A 191 1.68 -2.37 -11.72
CA SER A 191 1.34 -1.57 -10.56
C SER A 191 1.66 -0.09 -10.75
N GLY A 192 0.70 0.75 -10.41
CA GLY A 192 0.77 2.20 -10.58
C GLY A 192 0.26 2.72 -11.92
N TRP A 193 -0.11 1.85 -12.86
CA TRP A 193 -0.74 2.27 -14.10
C TRP A 193 -2.25 2.36 -13.97
N SER A 194 -2.83 3.41 -14.56
CA SER A 194 -4.29 3.54 -14.74
C SER A 194 -4.60 4.26 -16.04
N GLY A 195 -5.74 3.95 -16.66
CA GLY A 195 -6.20 4.60 -17.91
C GLY A 195 -6.33 6.11 -17.77
N ARG A 196 -6.82 6.59 -16.62
CA ARG A 196 -7.00 8.03 -16.34
C ARG A 196 -5.69 8.72 -15.94
N GLY A 197 -4.83 8.09 -15.12
CA GLY A 197 -3.65 8.73 -14.53
C GLY A 197 -2.31 8.38 -15.20
N GLY A 198 -2.28 7.34 -16.05
CA GLY A 198 -1.04 6.79 -16.60
C GLY A 198 -0.19 6.10 -15.52
N GLN A 199 1.10 5.89 -15.79
CA GLN A 199 2.02 5.17 -14.92
C GLN A 199 2.59 6.04 -13.81
N CYS A 200 2.25 5.75 -12.57
CA CYS A 200 2.89 6.30 -11.38
C CYS A 200 4.30 5.72 -11.20
N ARG A 201 5.26 6.54 -10.81
CA ARG A 201 6.68 6.18 -10.67
C ARG A 201 7.15 6.27 -9.23
N ASN A 202 8.16 5.46 -8.89
CA ASN A 202 8.76 5.48 -7.57
C ASN A 202 9.71 6.68 -7.42
N PRO A 203 9.56 7.51 -6.38
CA PRO A 203 10.43 8.69 -6.19
C PRO A 203 11.88 8.34 -5.80
N TYR A 204 12.16 7.10 -5.37
CA TYR A 204 13.52 6.65 -5.10
C TYR A 204 14.26 6.19 -6.36
N ALA A 205 13.53 5.73 -7.40
CA ALA A 205 14.08 5.40 -8.70
C ALA A 205 12.96 5.47 -9.75
N LEU A 206 13.05 6.40 -10.70
CA LEU A 206 11.95 6.73 -11.62
C LEU A 206 11.64 5.65 -12.66
N ASP A 207 12.52 4.68 -12.86
CA ASP A 207 12.28 3.48 -13.69
C ASP A 207 11.60 2.34 -12.93
N ARG A 208 11.36 2.52 -11.62
CA ARG A 208 10.75 1.53 -10.74
C ARG A 208 9.29 1.85 -10.45
N THR A 209 8.52 0.78 -10.23
CA THR A 209 7.15 0.91 -9.73
C THR A 209 7.16 1.34 -8.27
N PRO A 210 6.21 2.19 -7.82
CA PRO A 210 5.99 2.40 -6.40
C PRO A 210 5.22 1.24 -5.76
N SER A 211 5.10 0.08 -6.43
CA SER A 211 4.15 -0.98 -6.08
C SER A 211 2.69 -0.47 -6.17
N GLY A 212 1.76 -1.22 -5.61
CA GLY A 212 0.34 -0.85 -5.64
C GLY A 212 -0.53 -1.68 -4.68
N SER A 213 -1.81 -1.38 -4.69
CA SER A 213 -2.49 -0.46 -5.62
C SER A 213 -2.56 1.00 -5.15
N SER A 214 -2.16 1.35 -3.91
CA SER A 214 -2.13 2.75 -3.44
C SER A 214 -0.86 3.48 -3.88
N SER A 215 -0.49 3.31 -5.14
CA SER A 215 0.76 3.77 -5.76
C SER A 215 0.98 5.27 -5.62
N GLY A 216 0.00 6.05 -6.05
CA GLY A 216 0.06 7.50 -5.97
C GLY A 216 0.01 8.03 -4.54
N SER A 217 -0.74 7.35 -3.62
CA SER A 217 -0.76 7.75 -2.21
C SER A 217 0.64 7.64 -1.58
N ALA A 218 1.36 6.54 -1.86
CA ALA A 218 2.71 6.35 -1.36
C ALA A 218 3.71 7.31 -2.04
N ALA A 219 3.71 7.40 -3.36
CA ALA A 219 4.61 8.28 -4.09
C ALA A 219 4.42 9.76 -3.69
N ALA A 220 3.16 10.21 -3.50
CA ALA A 220 2.86 11.59 -3.09
C ALA A 220 3.35 11.91 -1.66
N VAL A 221 3.15 10.99 -0.69
CA VAL A 221 3.65 11.18 0.69
C VAL A 221 5.17 11.18 0.73
N ALA A 222 5.83 10.25 0.02
CA ALA A 222 7.28 10.19 -0.07
C ALA A 222 7.87 11.46 -0.67
N SER A 223 7.19 12.06 -1.66
CA SER A 223 7.62 13.29 -2.35
C SER A 223 7.19 14.57 -1.63
N SER A 224 6.61 14.49 -0.44
CA SER A 224 6.08 15.63 0.30
C SER A 224 5.08 16.46 -0.54
N PHE A 225 4.14 15.79 -1.24
CA PHE A 225 2.99 16.42 -1.92
C PHE A 225 1.80 16.62 -0.97
N CYS A 226 1.87 16.03 0.20
CA CYS A 226 0.92 16.16 1.30
C CYS A 226 1.56 15.76 2.63
N ALA A 227 0.88 16.04 3.73
CA ALA A 227 1.34 15.65 5.06
C ALA A 227 1.24 14.12 5.25
N ALA A 228 0.14 13.53 4.80
CA ALA A 228 -0.15 12.11 4.83
C ALA A 228 -1.23 11.78 3.77
N ALA A 229 -1.46 10.50 3.48
CA ALA A 229 -2.50 10.09 2.54
C ALA A 229 -3.32 8.90 3.04
N ILE A 230 -4.51 8.72 2.46
CA ILE A 230 -5.32 7.51 2.62
C ILE A 230 -5.06 6.57 1.44
N GLY A 231 -4.74 5.32 1.78
CA GLY A 231 -4.75 4.19 0.87
C GLY A 231 -5.94 3.27 1.12
N SER A 232 -6.09 2.24 0.29
CA SER A 232 -6.99 1.11 0.52
C SER A 232 -6.26 -0.20 0.22
N GLU A 233 -6.62 -1.25 0.94
CA GLU A 233 -6.00 -2.56 0.79
C GLU A 233 -7.02 -3.68 0.84
N THR A 234 -6.91 -4.58 -0.12
CA THR A 234 -7.51 -5.91 -0.08
C THR A 234 -6.44 -6.93 0.34
N ASN A 235 -5.26 -6.88 -0.33
CA ASN A 235 -4.08 -7.68 0.02
C ASN A 235 -2.82 -6.92 -0.46
N GLY A 236 -2.04 -6.36 0.48
CA GLY A 236 -0.78 -5.68 0.22
C GLY A 236 -0.89 -4.21 -0.22
N SER A 237 -2.05 -3.73 -0.63
CA SER A 237 -2.20 -2.45 -1.35
C SER A 237 -2.01 -1.16 -0.53
N ILE A 238 -1.76 -1.24 0.79
CA ILE A 238 -1.26 -0.16 1.65
C ILE A 238 0.19 -0.46 2.02
N VAL A 239 0.43 -1.66 2.56
CA VAL A 239 1.74 -1.98 3.14
C VAL A 239 2.84 -2.08 2.09
N SER A 240 2.56 -2.67 0.92
CA SER A 240 3.55 -2.84 -0.15
C SER A 240 4.01 -1.51 -0.76
N PRO A 241 3.12 -0.60 -1.25
CA PRO A 241 3.57 0.69 -1.76
C PRO A 241 4.18 1.59 -0.66
N SER A 242 3.77 1.44 0.60
CA SER A 242 4.45 2.14 1.70
C SER A 242 5.88 1.66 1.88
N ALA A 243 6.13 0.35 1.85
CA ALA A 243 7.48 -0.22 1.97
C ALA A 243 8.39 0.21 0.82
N THR A 244 7.93 0.13 -0.43
CA THR A 244 8.74 0.52 -1.61
C THR A 244 8.97 2.02 -1.73
N CYS A 245 8.21 2.84 -0.98
CA CYS A 245 8.38 4.30 -0.92
C CYS A 245 8.92 4.79 0.44
N SER A 246 9.50 3.91 1.26
CA SER A 246 10.10 4.23 2.58
C SER A 246 9.13 4.96 3.51
N LEU A 247 7.93 4.42 3.67
CA LEU A 247 6.85 5.00 4.45
C LEU A 247 6.28 4.01 5.45
N VAL A 248 5.52 4.54 6.38
CA VAL A 248 4.66 3.79 7.29
C VAL A 248 3.29 3.65 6.65
N GLY A 249 2.80 2.40 6.55
CA GLY A 249 1.46 2.09 6.09
C GLY A 249 0.74 1.22 7.13
N ILE A 250 -0.47 1.59 7.51
CA ILE A 250 -1.29 0.79 8.42
C ILE A 250 -2.50 0.24 7.68
N LYS A 251 -2.55 -1.09 7.53
CA LYS A 251 -3.75 -1.83 7.17
C LYS A 251 -4.47 -2.23 8.46
N PRO A 252 -5.57 -1.59 8.83
CA PRO A 252 -6.27 -1.95 10.06
C PRO A 252 -7.06 -3.26 9.90
N THR A 253 -7.58 -3.75 11.02
CA THR A 253 -8.58 -4.83 11.05
C THR A 253 -9.80 -4.43 10.22
N VAL A 254 -10.32 -5.36 9.42
CA VAL A 254 -11.56 -5.16 8.65
C VAL A 254 -12.70 -4.78 9.60
N GLY A 255 -13.29 -3.61 9.34
CA GLY A 255 -14.33 -3.02 10.19
C GLY A 255 -13.82 -2.04 11.26
N LEU A 256 -12.52 -1.79 11.38
CA LEU A 256 -12.06 -0.66 12.20
C LEU A 256 -12.33 0.69 11.50
N VAL A 257 -12.09 0.73 10.19
CA VAL A 257 -12.43 1.84 9.29
C VAL A 257 -13.56 1.40 8.38
N SER A 258 -14.56 2.28 8.17
CA SER A 258 -15.68 2.00 7.27
C SER A 258 -15.24 2.01 5.81
N ARG A 259 -15.86 1.11 5.03
CA ARG A 259 -15.67 0.95 3.58
C ARG A 259 -16.84 1.53 2.76
N SER A 260 -17.82 2.17 3.42
CA SER A 260 -18.94 2.78 2.71
C SER A 260 -18.47 3.84 1.74
N VAL A 261 -18.97 3.78 0.49
CA VAL A 261 -18.60 4.66 -0.61
C VAL A 261 -17.11 4.58 -1.00
N ILE A 262 -16.47 3.44 -0.76
CA ILE A 262 -15.18 3.08 -1.35
C ILE A 262 -15.45 2.05 -2.45
N ILE A 263 -14.86 2.22 -3.64
CA ILE A 263 -14.99 1.25 -4.74
C ILE A 263 -14.38 -0.08 -4.27
N PRO A 264 -15.17 -1.18 -4.22
CA PRO A 264 -14.78 -2.41 -3.55
C PRO A 264 -14.02 -3.39 -4.46
N ILE A 265 -13.26 -4.29 -3.83
CA ILE A 265 -12.91 -5.61 -4.35
C ILE A 265 -13.60 -6.67 -3.51
N SER A 266 -13.43 -6.63 -2.19
CA SER A 266 -13.84 -7.72 -1.30
C SER A 266 -14.43 -7.19 0.01
N ARG A 267 -15.66 -7.58 0.30
CA ARG A 267 -16.32 -7.25 1.56
C ARG A 267 -15.68 -7.90 2.80
N THR A 268 -14.87 -8.95 2.61
CA THR A 268 -14.24 -9.70 3.71
C THR A 268 -12.79 -9.31 3.96
N GLN A 269 -12.13 -8.61 3.02
CA GLN A 269 -10.72 -8.23 3.12
C GLN A 269 -10.47 -6.73 3.02
N ASP A 270 -11.29 -5.97 2.25
CA ASP A 270 -11.07 -4.55 2.04
C ASP A 270 -11.04 -3.75 3.33
N THR A 271 -10.10 -2.82 3.38
CA THR A 271 -10.03 -1.77 4.39
C THR A 271 -9.37 -0.53 3.80
N ALA A 272 -9.54 0.62 4.43
CA ALA A 272 -8.78 1.82 4.16
C ALA A 272 -7.87 2.13 5.35
N GLY A 273 -6.75 2.78 5.09
CA GLY A 273 -5.82 3.12 6.15
C GLY A 273 -4.81 4.18 5.76
N PRO A 274 -4.07 4.70 6.75
CA PRO A 274 -3.10 5.77 6.57
C PRO A 274 -1.80 5.29 5.92
N ILE A 275 -1.23 6.20 5.12
CA ILE A 275 0.14 6.16 4.60
C ILE A 275 0.80 7.47 5.01
N ALA A 276 1.92 7.39 5.75
CA ALA A 276 2.59 8.57 6.30
C ALA A 276 4.11 8.37 6.39
N ARG A 277 4.85 9.45 6.66
CA ARG A 277 6.31 9.38 6.81
C ARG A 277 6.74 8.81 8.16
N THR A 278 5.90 8.92 9.19
CA THR A 278 6.19 8.45 10.55
C THR A 278 5.04 7.63 11.12
N VAL A 279 5.35 6.76 12.08
CA VAL A 279 4.34 5.99 12.82
C VAL A 279 3.38 6.93 13.56
N THR A 280 3.89 8.04 14.14
CA THR A 280 3.08 9.03 14.81
C THR A 280 2.03 9.65 13.87
N ASP A 281 2.44 10.07 12.67
CA ASP A 281 1.52 10.67 11.69
C ASP A 281 0.47 9.66 11.20
N ALA A 282 0.89 8.41 10.96
CA ALA A 282 -0.01 7.33 10.57
C ALA A 282 -1.04 7.05 11.68
N ALA A 283 -0.62 7.05 12.95
CA ALA A 283 -1.49 6.85 14.12
C ALA A 283 -2.47 8.02 14.33
N ILE A 284 -2.02 9.27 14.12
CA ILE A 284 -2.89 10.46 14.14
C ILE A 284 -3.97 10.33 13.06
N LEU A 285 -3.58 10.01 11.82
CA LEU A 285 -4.52 9.89 10.71
C LEU A 285 -5.48 8.71 10.90
N LEU A 286 -5.01 7.56 11.44
CA LEU A 286 -5.88 6.44 11.79
C LEU A 286 -6.94 6.86 12.80
N SER A 287 -6.55 7.59 13.86
CA SER A 287 -7.47 8.09 14.89
C SER A 287 -8.57 8.98 14.33
N ALA A 288 -8.27 9.73 13.26
CA ALA A 288 -9.23 10.62 12.62
C ALA A 288 -10.28 9.89 11.78
N ILE A 289 -9.99 8.69 11.26
CA ILE A 289 -10.85 7.98 10.30
C ILE A 289 -11.63 6.81 10.89
N VAL A 290 -11.30 6.34 12.08
CA VAL A 290 -12.01 5.24 12.74
C VAL A 290 -13.41 5.67 13.20
N GLY A 291 -14.36 4.74 13.19
CA GLY A 291 -15.71 5.02 13.67
C GLY A 291 -16.71 3.92 13.36
N ALA A 292 -17.87 3.93 14.05
CA ALA A 292 -19.01 3.08 13.71
C ALA A 292 -19.82 3.75 12.60
N ASP A 293 -20.03 3.02 11.52
CA ASP A 293 -20.87 3.44 10.38
C ASP A 293 -21.99 2.41 10.19
N PRO A 294 -23.26 2.79 10.38
CA PRO A 294 -24.38 1.87 10.14
C PRO A 294 -24.47 1.34 8.70
N ARG A 295 -23.86 2.03 7.75
CA ARG A 295 -23.79 1.65 6.33
C ARG A 295 -22.79 0.52 6.06
N ASP A 296 -21.80 0.34 6.96
CA ASP A 296 -20.84 -0.77 6.93
C ASP A 296 -20.93 -1.57 8.24
N ARG A 297 -21.72 -2.66 8.21
CA ARG A 297 -21.97 -3.51 9.38
C ARG A 297 -20.71 -4.08 10.02
N ALA A 298 -19.60 -4.24 9.26
CA ALA A 298 -18.35 -4.72 9.82
C ALA A 298 -17.82 -3.79 10.91
N THR A 299 -18.12 -2.48 10.83
CA THR A 299 -17.67 -1.50 11.82
C THR A 299 -18.32 -1.66 13.18
N MET A 300 -19.46 -2.33 13.25
CA MET A 300 -20.17 -2.57 14.53
C MET A 300 -19.37 -3.53 15.44
N ALA A 301 -18.55 -4.42 14.85
CA ALA A 301 -17.70 -5.32 15.61
C ALA A 301 -16.52 -4.63 16.30
N SER A 302 -16.15 -3.43 15.89
CA SER A 302 -15.03 -2.66 16.49
C SER A 302 -15.38 -2.08 17.86
N GLY A 303 -16.62 -1.66 18.11
CA GLY A 303 -17.18 -1.26 19.42
C GLY A 303 -16.17 -0.70 20.42
N ALA A 304 -16.07 -1.32 21.59
CA ALA A 304 -15.13 -0.98 22.66
C ALA A 304 -13.65 -1.29 22.34
N LYS A 305 -13.35 -1.88 21.18
CA LYS A 305 -11.98 -2.20 20.73
C LYS A 305 -11.29 -1.03 20.04
N ARG A 306 -12.04 0.04 19.78
CA ARG A 306 -11.48 1.28 19.21
C ARG A 306 -10.80 2.10 20.28
N GLU A 307 -9.58 2.56 20.00
CA GLU A 307 -8.92 3.54 20.85
C GLU A 307 -9.43 4.96 20.56
N ALA A 308 -9.46 5.79 21.59
CA ALA A 308 -9.76 7.22 21.43
C ALA A 308 -8.66 7.93 20.62
N SER A 309 -7.41 7.47 20.77
CA SER A 309 -6.26 7.95 20.02
C SER A 309 -5.21 6.84 19.90
N TYR A 310 -4.85 6.48 18.68
CA TYR A 310 -3.75 5.54 18.39
C TYR A 310 -2.37 6.18 18.52
N ALA A 311 -2.28 7.51 18.56
CA ALA A 311 -1.03 8.24 18.76
C ALA A 311 -0.71 8.51 20.23
N GLN A 312 -1.62 8.15 21.16
CA GLN A 312 -1.39 8.31 22.58
C GLN A 312 -0.57 7.14 23.17
N GLY A 313 0.39 7.45 24.04
CA GLY A 313 1.19 6.44 24.74
C GLY A 313 2.22 5.74 23.84
N LEU A 314 2.70 6.42 22.81
CA LEU A 314 3.85 5.97 22.02
C LEU A 314 5.12 6.10 22.87
N ASP A 315 5.85 4.99 23.02
CA ASP A 315 7.06 4.89 23.83
C ASP A 315 8.18 4.23 23.03
N ALA A 316 9.33 4.90 22.95
CA ALA A 316 10.52 4.38 22.26
C ALA A 316 11.06 3.09 22.88
N ASN A 317 10.70 2.78 24.13
CA ASN A 317 11.11 1.57 24.84
C ASN A 317 10.07 0.42 24.75
N ALA A 318 8.99 0.60 23.99
CA ALA A 318 7.90 -0.38 23.93
C ALA A 318 8.28 -1.76 23.33
N LEU A 319 9.48 -1.93 22.80
CA LEU A 319 10.00 -3.25 22.39
C LEU A 319 10.41 -4.11 23.58
N ALA A 320 10.77 -3.54 24.73
CA ALA A 320 11.25 -4.28 25.89
C ALA A 320 10.18 -5.28 26.40
N GLY A 321 10.56 -6.56 26.42
CA GLY A 321 9.71 -7.66 26.85
C GLY A 321 8.65 -8.11 25.82
N MET A 322 8.49 -7.43 24.68
CA MET A 322 7.57 -7.88 23.61
C MET A 322 8.07 -9.18 22.98
N ARG A 323 7.18 -10.14 22.85
CA ARG A 323 7.45 -11.43 22.21
C ARG A 323 7.08 -11.38 20.74
N ILE A 324 8.08 -11.42 19.87
CA ILE A 324 7.92 -11.26 18.41
C ILE A 324 8.34 -12.54 17.71
N GLY A 325 7.43 -13.11 16.92
CA GLY A 325 7.66 -14.33 16.16
C GLY A 325 8.14 -14.04 14.73
N VAL A 326 9.10 -14.83 14.25
CA VAL A 326 9.67 -14.70 12.89
C VAL A 326 9.31 -15.92 12.05
N PRO A 327 8.37 -15.79 11.08
CA PRO A 327 7.96 -16.88 10.20
C PRO A 327 8.89 -17.01 8.97
N ARG A 328 10.10 -17.55 9.19
CA ARG A 328 11.17 -17.57 8.18
C ARG A 328 10.85 -18.40 6.96
N GLU A 329 10.36 -19.61 7.14
CA GLU A 329 10.17 -20.57 6.03
C GLU A 329 9.31 -19.98 4.91
N GLN A 330 8.34 -19.14 5.26
CA GLN A 330 7.36 -18.62 4.31
C GLN A 330 7.74 -17.28 3.68
N TYR A 331 8.44 -16.41 4.43
CA TYR A 331 8.59 -15.00 4.04
C TYR A 331 10.03 -14.53 3.88
N PHE A 332 10.99 -15.43 3.89
CA PHE A 332 12.39 -15.16 3.62
C PHE A 332 12.88 -16.03 2.45
N GLY A 333 14.07 -15.78 1.95
CA GLY A 333 14.72 -16.58 0.90
C GLY A 333 14.42 -16.15 -0.54
N TYR A 334 13.58 -15.14 -0.75
CA TYR A 334 13.27 -14.64 -2.10
C TYR A 334 14.17 -13.47 -2.55
N SER A 335 14.85 -12.80 -1.63
CA SER A 335 15.78 -11.70 -1.92
C SER A 335 16.87 -11.61 -0.84
N PRO A 336 18.12 -11.98 -1.14
CA PRO A 336 19.21 -11.95 -0.16
C PRO A 336 19.44 -10.58 0.50
N SER A 337 19.29 -9.48 -0.26
CA SER A 337 19.41 -8.13 0.30
C SER A 337 18.27 -7.78 1.24
N THR A 338 17.04 -8.18 0.90
CA THR A 338 15.86 -8.03 1.78
C THR A 338 16.03 -8.84 3.05
N ASP A 339 16.49 -10.09 2.95
CA ASP A 339 16.72 -10.97 4.09
C ASP A 339 17.78 -10.40 5.05
N SER A 340 18.87 -9.84 4.51
CA SER A 340 19.91 -9.18 5.30
C SER A 340 19.36 -7.97 6.07
N ILE A 341 18.57 -7.10 5.41
CA ILE A 341 17.94 -5.94 6.04
C ILE A 341 16.96 -6.38 7.14
N ALA A 342 16.13 -7.39 6.85
CA ALA A 342 15.20 -7.93 7.83
C ALA A 342 15.92 -8.59 9.03
N GLN A 343 17.06 -9.25 8.80
CA GLN A 343 17.87 -9.80 9.87
C GLN A 343 18.43 -8.70 10.77
N HIS A 344 18.98 -7.62 10.21
CA HIS A 344 19.42 -6.47 11.00
C HIS A 344 18.27 -5.83 11.81
N ALA A 345 17.07 -5.75 11.23
CA ALA A 345 15.89 -5.26 11.96
C ALA A 345 15.52 -6.18 13.15
N ILE A 346 15.59 -7.50 12.96
CA ILE A 346 15.34 -8.49 14.03
C ILE A 346 16.40 -8.37 15.13
N ASP A 347 17.67 -8.21 14.78
CA ASP A 347 18.75 -8.07 15.74
C ASP A 347 18.63 -6.77 16.53
N LEU A 348 18.28 -5.67 15.87
CA LEU A 348 17.99 -4.39 16.53
C LEU A 348 16.82 -4.51 17.54
N MET A 349 15.73 -5.20 17.17
CA MET A 349 14.63 -5.44 18.11
C MET A 349 15.09 -6.24 19.34
N ARG A 350 15.96 -7.24 19.16
CA ARG A 350 16.55 -8.02 20.25
C ARG A 350 17.42 -7.13 21.16
N GLU A 351 18.25 -6.26 20.58
CA GLU A 351 19.05 -5.29 21.32
C GLU A 351 18.19 -4.31 22.14
N LYS A 352 16.99 -3.98 21.64
CA LYS A 352 16.00 -3.14 22.35
C LYS A 352 15.14 -3.93 23.35
N GLY A 353 15.51 -5.17 23.64
CA GLY A 353 14.89 -5.97 24.70
C GLY A 353 13.69 -6.80 24.28
N ALA A 354 13.40 -6.91 22.98
CA ALA A 354 12.35 -7.82 22.50
C ALA A 354 12.81 -9.29 22.64
N VAL A 355 11.87 -10.16 22.98
CA VAL A 355 12.05 -11.61 23.00
C VAL A 355 11.71 -12.16 21.61
N ILE A 356 12.72 -12.43 20.81
CA ILE A 356 12.56 -12.96 19.45
C ILE A 356 12.39 -14.48 19.49
N VAL A 357 11.27 -14.96 18.94
CA VAL A 357 10.98 -16.38 18.73
C VAL A 357 11.20 -16.70 17.26
N ASP A 358 12.30 -17.38 16.95
CA ASP A 358 12.82 -17.55 15.60
C ASP A 358 13.46 -18.93 15.39
N PRO A 359 12.97 -19.77 14.46
CA PRO A 359 11.78 -19.54 13.64
C PRO A 359 10.47 -19.89 14.39
N VAL A 360 9.36 -19.31 13.93
CA VAL A 360 8.03 -19.85 14.24
C VAL A 360 7.52 -20.64 13.03
N PRO A 361 7.09 -21.90 13.21
CA PRO A 361 6.60 -22.72 12.11
C PRO A 361 5.23 -22.22 11.62
N ILE A 362 5.08 -22.08 10.31
CA ILE A 362 3.83 -21.69 9.68
C ILE A 362 3.44 -22.71 8.61
N GLU A 363 3.00 -23.88 9.01
CA GLU A 363 2.66 -24.96 8.07
C GLU A 363 1.50 -24.62 7.09
N LYS A 364 0.69 -23.61 7.39
CA LYS A 364 -0.58 -23.37 6.65
C LYS A 364 -0.78 -21.96 6.10
N LEU A 365 -0.02 -20.96 6.52
CA LEU A 365 -0.22 -19.56 6.15
C LEU A 365 0.13 -19.18 4.69
N GLY A 366 0.59 -20.08 3.86
CA GLY A 366 0.96 -19.76 2.48
C GLY A 366 0.22 -20.56 1.41
N LYS A 367 -0.79 -21.36 1.78
CA LYS A 367 -1.47 -22.29 0.86
C LYS A 367 -2.93 -21.90 0.54
N VAL A 368 -3.30 -20.63 0.78
CA VAL A 368 -4.71 -20.22 0.70
C VAL A 368 -5.05 -19.49 -0.61
N GLY A 369 -4.06 -19.06 -1.38
CA GLY A 369 -4.22 -18.17 -2.55
C GLY A 369 -5.33 -18.55 -3.55
N GLU A 370 -5.55 -19.84 -3.86
CA GLU A 370 -6.65 -20.25 -4.75
C GLU A 370 -8.03 -20.00 -4.10
N ALA A 371 -8.15 -20.26 -2.79
CA ALA A 371 -9.39 -20.02 -2.07
C ALA A 371 -9.65 -18.51 -1.92
N GLU A 372 -8.61 -17.73 -1.65
CA GLU A 372 -8.69 -16.28 -1.64
C GLU A 372 -9.17 -15.74 -2.97
N PHE A 373 -8.50 -16.10 -4.07
CA PHE A 373 -8.85 -15.60 -5.40
C PHE A 373 -10.29 -15.92 -5.78
N GLU A 374 -10.78 -17.12 -5.46
CA GLU A 374 -12.18 -17.47 -5.67
C GLU A 374 -13.14 -16.60 -4.86
N VAL A 375 -12.81 -16.31 -3.58
CA VAL A 375 -13.60 -15.38 -2.74
C VAL A 375 -13.64 -14.00 -3.38
N LEU A 376 -12.47 -13.48 -3.80
CA LEU A 376 -12.37 -12.16 -4.42
C LEU A 376 -13.22 -12.03 -5.68
N LEU A 377 -13.23 -13.05 -6.56
CA LEU A 377 -14.03 -13.05 -7.79
C LEU A 377 -15.54 -12.92 -7.51
N TYR A 378 -16.06 -13.66 -6.52
CA TYR A 378 -17.47 -13.56 -6.15
C TYR A 378 -17.81 -12.22 -5.50
N GLU A 379 -16.98 -11.79 -4.56
CA GLU A 379 -17.21 -10.55 -3.81
C GLU A 379 -17.05 -9.31 -4.67
N PHE A 380 -16.10 -9.32 -5.61
CA PHE A 380 -15.92 -8.24 -6.56
C PHE A 380 -17.16 -8.02 -7.42
N LYS A 381 -17.68 -9.08 -8.07
CA LYS A 381 -18.92 -8.95 -8.88
C LYS A 381 -20.08 -8.39 -8.07
N ALA A 382 -20.30 -8.94 -6.88
CA ALA A 382 -21.40 -8.51 -6.02
C ALA A 382 -21.22 -7.05 -5.57
N GLY A 383 -20.03 -6.72 -5.07
CA GLY A 383 -19.71 -5.40 -4.53
C GLY A 383 -19.68 -4.31 -5.58
N ILE A 384 -19.07 -4.56 -6.75
CA ILE A 384 -19.00 -3.55 -7.81
C ILE A 384 -20.38 -3.26 -8.40
N ASN A 385 -21.24 -4.28 -8.56
CA ASN A 385 -22.62 -4.07 -9.01
C ASN A 385 -23.41 -3.22 -7.99
N GLU A 386 -23.25 -3.50 -6.68
CA GLU A 386 -23.88 -2.70 -5.61
C GLU A 386 -23.37 -1.25 -5.63
N TYR A 387 -22.05 -1.05 -5.75
CA TYR A 387 -21.45 0.27 -5.83
C TYR A 387 -21.94 1.07 -7.03
N LEU A 388 -21.89 0.50 -8.23
CA LEU A 388 -22.33 1.16 -9.46
C LEU A 388 -23.83 1.51 -9.43
N ALA A 389 -24.67 0.62 -8.89
CA ALA A 389 -26.09 0.89 -8.69
C ALA A 389 -26.30 2.08 -7.73
N SER A 390 -25.46 2.23 -6.70
CA SER A 390 -25.56 3.31 -5.72
C SER A 390 -25.25 4.70 -6.30
N LEU A 391 -24.51 4.78 -7.41
CA LEU A 391 -24.21 6.03 -8.09
C LEU A 391 -25.44 6.63 -8.79
N GLY A 392 -26.49 5.85 -9.04
CA GLY A 392 -27.72 6.33 -9.66
C GLY A 392 -27.46 7.05 -10.98
N ALA A 393 -28.03 8.23 -11.18
CA ALA A 393 -27.86 9.02 -12.40
C ALA A 393 -26.44 9.58 -12.61
N ALA A 394 -25.57 9.53 -11.58
CA ALA A 394 -24.21 10.05 -11.65
C ALA A 394 -23.26 9.17 -12.48
N SER A 395 -23.67 7.95 -12.85
CA SER A 395 -22.87 7.07 -13.70
C SER A 395 -23.72 6.42 -14.79
N LYS A 396 -23.14 6.16 -15.96
CA LYS A 396 -23.74 5.34 -17.01
C LYS A 396 -23.50 3.84 -16.77
N MET A 397 -22.45 3.50 -16.02
CA MET A 397 -22.12 2.11 -15.66
C MET A 397 -23.04 1.67 -14.51
N ARG A 398 -23.65 0.48 -14.65
CA ARG A 398 -24.58 -0.09 -13.66
C ARG A 398 -24.10 -1.42 -13.10
N THR A 399 -23.33 -2.15 -13.88
CA THR A 399 -22.91 -3.52 -13.60
C THR A 399 -21.46 -3.75 -14.04
N LEU A 400 -20.86 -4.83 -13.58
CA LEU A 400 -19.57 -5.30 -14.07
C LEU A 400 -19.60 -5.59 -15.59
N ALA A 401 -20.74 -6.04 -16.11
CA ALA A 401 -20.89 -6.27 -17.55
C ALA A 401 -20.75 -4.98 -18.35
N ASP A 402 -21.26 -3.85 -17.84
CA ASP A 402 -21.12 -2.55 -18.50
C ASP A 402 -19.66 -2.09 -18.51
N LEU A 403 -18.90 -2.34 -17.43
CA LEU A 403 -17.47 -2.04 -17.37
C LEU A 403 -16.69 -2.88 -18.37
N ILE A 404 -16.98 -4.19 -18.47
CA ILE A 404 -16.37 -5.08 -19.46
C ILE A 404 -16.63 -4.58 -20.88
N ALA A 405 -17.87 -4.22 -21.19
CA ALA A 405 -18.25 -3.70 -22.51
C ALA A 405 -17.57 -2.36 -22.80
N PHE A 406 -17.48 -1.46 -21.80
CA PHE A 406 -16.79 -0.17 -21.94
C PHE A 406 -15.31 -0.39 -22.26
N ASN A 407 -14.61 -1.22 -21.51
CA ASN A 407 -13.19 -1.50 -21.70
C ASN A 407 -12.91 -2.09 -23.10
N GLU A 408 -13.76 -2.99 -23.59
CA GLU A 408 -13.61 -3.55 -24.93
C GLU A 408 -13.85 -2.49 -26.03
N ALA A 409 -14.86 -1.62 -25.85
CA ALA A 409 -15.13 -0.54 -26.79
C ALA A 409 -14.01 0.54 -26.81
N HIS A 410 -13.27 0.69 -25.71
CA HIS A 410 -12.19 1.67 -25.54
C HIS A 410 -10.81 1.01 -25.39
N LYS A 411 -10.61 -0.18 -25.96
CA LYS A 411 -9.45 -1.04 -25.78
C LYS A 411 -8.11 -0.34 -26.00
N SER A 412 -8.04 0.56 -26.98
CA SER A 412 -6.81 1.30 -27.28
C SER A 412 -6.35 2.25 -26.17
N THR A 413 -7.24 2.69 -25.29
CA THR A 413 -6.94 3.63 -24.20
C THR A 413 -7.04 2.99 -22.83
N GLU A 414 -8.00 2.06 -22.65
CA GLU A 414 -8.24 1.38 -21.36
C GLU A 414 -7.40 0.10 -21.19
N MET A 415 -7.08 -0.57 -22.29
CA MET A 415 -6.33 -1.84 -22.29
C MET A 415 -5.10 -1.82 -23.22
N PRO A 416 -4.29 -0.74 -23.27
CA PRO A 416 -3.15 -0.68 -24.20
C PRO A 416 -2.04 -1.68 -23.86
N TYR A 417 -1.97 -2.17 -22.60
CA TYR A 417 -0.89 -3.00 -22.09
C TYR A 417 -1.35 -4.37 -21.60
N PHE A 418 -2.51 -4.46 -20.95
CA PHE A 418 -3.04 -5.70 -20.38
C PHE A 418 -4.56 -5.75 -20.47
N GLY A 419 -5.11 -6.96 -20.41
CA GLY A 419 -6.53 -7.23 -20.59
C GLY A 419 -7.40 -7.04 -19.35
N GLN A 420 -8.53 -7.76 -19.30
CA GLN A 420 -9.52 -7.71 -18.23
C GLN A 420 -10.01 -9.10 -17.80
N GLU A 421 -9.16 -10.08 -17.89
CA GLU A 421 -9.51 -11.50 -17.68
C GLU A 421 -10.03 -11.77 -16.26
N ILE A 422 -9.63 -10.97 -15.25
CA ILE A 422 -10.19 -11.08 -13.89
C ILE A 422 -11.66 -10.62 -13.88
N PHE A 423 -11.99 -9.52 -14.57
CA PHE A 423 -13.38 -9.07 -14.71
C PHE A 423 -14.26 -10.11 -15.36
N GLU A 424 -13.77 -10.73 -16.43
CA GLU A 424 -14.49 -11.79 -17.14
C GLU A 424 -14.67 -13.05 -16.28
N GLN A 425 -13.66 -13.40 -15.49
CA GLN A 425 -13.76 -14.50 -14.53
C GLN A 425 -14.76 -14.18 -13.41
N ALA A 426 -14.72 -12.96 -12.86
CA ALA A 426 -15.66 -12.51 -11.84
C ALA A 426 -17.10 -12.48 -12.39
N GLN A 427 -17.31 -12.02 -13.64
CA GLN A 427 -18.62 -11.97 -14.28
C GLN A 427 -19.28 -13.34 -14.39
N LYS A 428 -18.50 -14.41 -14.53
CA LYS A 428 -18.99 -15.80 -14.58
C LYS A 428 -19.41 -16.36 -13.21
N ARG A 429 -19.15 -15.66 -12.10
CA ARG A 429 -19.50 -16.13 -10.75
C ARG A 429 -20.98 -15.91 -10.45
N GLY A 430 -21.54 -16.82 -9.66
CA GLY A 430 -22.92 -16.76 -9.16
C GLY A 430 -23.11 -15.84 -7.94
N PRO A 431 -24.18 -16.01 -7.17
CA PRO A 431 -24.43 -15.25 -5.96
C PRO A 431 -23.54 -15.68 -4.79
N LEU A 432 -23.42 -14.81 -3.77
CA LEU A 432 -22.64 -15.09 -2.55
C LEU A 432 -23.20 -16.24 -1.69
N THR A 433 -24.31 -16.85 -2.10
CA THR A 433 -24.88 -18.05 -1.50
C THR A 433 -24.34 -19.35 -2.09
N ASP A 434 -23.58 -19.30 -3.16
CA ASP A 434 -23.01 -20.49 -3.80
C ASP A 434 -22.12 -21.28 -2.85
N ALA A 435 -22.26 -22.61 -2.92
CA ALA A 435 -21.46 -23.52 -2.09
C ALA A 435 -19.95 -23.39 -2.35
N LYS A 436 -19.55 -23.04 -3.59
CA LYS A 436 -18.15 -22.83 -3.94
C LYS A 436 -17.57 -21.63 -3.20
N TYR A 437 -18.28 -20.49 -3.19
CA TYR A 437 -17.89 -19.30 -2.44
C TYR A 437 -17.84 -19.54 -0.94
N THR A 438 -18.92 -20.10 -0.36
CA THR A 438 -19.00 -20.28 1.09
C THR A 438 -17.95 -21.24 1.64
N LYS A 439 -17.61 -22.30 0.87
CA LYS A 439 -16.52 -23.23 1.20
C LYS A 439 -15.14 -22.56 1.10
N ALA A 440 -14.90 -21.78 0.04
CA ALA A 440 -13.65 -21.06 -0.14
C ALA A 440 -13.42 -20.05 0.99
N LEU A 441 -14.44 -19.26 1.35
CA LEU A 441 -14.38 -18.29 2.45
C LEU A 441 -14.15 -18.97 3.80
N ALA A 442 -14.86 -20.05 4.07
CA ALA A 442 -14.68 -20.81 5.31
C ALA A 442 -13.27 -21.37 5.43
N LYS A 443 -12.73 -21.92 4.32
CA LYS A 443 -11.34 -22.43 4.26
C LYS A 443 -10.34 -21.31 4.50
N ALA A 444 -10.41 -20.19 3.77
CA ALA A 444 -9.51 -19.06 3.89
C ALA A 444 -9.47 -18.56 5.35
N ARG A 445 -10.63 -18.32 5.95
CA ARG A 445 -10.72 -17.87 7.35
C ARG A 445 -10.20 -18.87 8.37
N LEU A 446 -10.47 -20.17 8.18
CA LEU A 446 -10.00 -21.20 9.09
C LEU A 446 -8.47 -21.30 9.07
N ASP A 447 -7.88 -21.29 7.87
CA ASP A 447 -6.45 -21.51 7.70
C ASP A 447 -5.62 -20.27 8.09
N THR A 448 -6.13 -19.04 7.88
CA THR A 448 -5.41 -17.81 8.24
C THR A 448 -5.65 -17.35 9.68
N ARG A 449 -6.83 -17.64 10.28
CA ARG A 449 -7.17 -17.26 11.66
C ARG A 449 -6.85 -18.38 12.65
N ALA A 450 -7.83 -19.25 12.90
CA ALA A 450 -7.75 -20.24 13.98
C ALA A 450 -6.61 -21.26 13.83
N ARG A 451 -6.23 -21.62 12.59
CA ARG A 451 -5.09 -22.51 12.29
C ARG A 451 -3.82 -21.77 11.89
N GLY A 452 -3.94 -20.48 11.63
CA GLY A 452 -2.84 -19.59 11.21
C GLY A 452 -2.39 -18.67 12.34
N ILE A 453 -2.63 -17.37 12.18
CA ILE A 453 -2.14 -16.31 13.09
C ILE A 453 -2.50 -16.60 14.55
N ASP A 454 -3.76 -16.94 14.84
CA ASP A 454 -4.20 -17.16 16.23
C ASP A 454 -3.52 -18.38 16.86
N ALA A 455 -3.37 -19.49 16.11
CA ALA A 455 -2.70 -20.69 16.62
C ALA A 455 -1.22 -20.42 16.95
N ILE A 456 -0.50 -19.76 16.05
CA ILE A 456 0.92 -19.47 16.22
C ILE A 456 1.13 -18.51 17.39
N MET A 457 0.35 -17.44 17.45
CA MET A 457 0.45 -16.46 18.52
C MET A 457 0.08 -17.05 19.89
N ASN A 458 -0.84 -18.03 19.95
CA ASN A 458 -1.16 -18.73 21.18
C ASN A 458 -0.05 -19.69 21.61
N ALA A 459 0.43 -20.54 20.69
CA ALA A 459 1.45 -21.56 20.98
C ALA A 459 2.74 -20.94 21.53
N HIS A 460 3.14 -19.78 21.01
CA HIS A 460 4.39 -19.11 21.37
C HIS A 460 4.19 -17.87 22.26
N LYS A 461 2.96 -17.55 22.67
CA LYS A 461 2.58 -16.38 23.48
C LYS A 461 3.12 -15.08 22.88
N LEU A 462 2.89 -14.89 21.56
CA LEU A 462 3.42 -13.75 20.81
C LEU A 462 2.54 -12.51 20.96
N ASP A 463 3.21 -11.35 20.94
CA ASP A 463 2.59 -10.03 20.84
C ASP A 463 2.42 -9.59 19.39
N ALA A 464 3.35 -9.98 18.52
CA ALA A 464 3.32 -9.73 17.08
C ALA A 464 4.08 -10.82 16.31
N LEU A 465 3.80 -10.90 15.01
CA LEU A 465 4.63 -11.55 14.00
C LEU A 465 5.35 -10.46 13.21
N VAL A 466 6.57 -10.76 12.71
CA VAL A 466 7.38 -9.84 11.92
C VAL A 466 7.98 -10.56 10.71
N ALA A 467 7.91 -9.90 9.53
CA ALA A 467 8.52 -10.39 8.30
C ALA A 467 8.87 -9.21 7.37
N PRO A 468 9.76 -9.38 6.37
CA PRO A 468 9.93 -8.40 5.31
C PRO A 468 8.57 -8.09 4.67
N THR A 469 8.27 -6.82 4.43
CA THR A 469 6.99 -6.44 3.80
C THR A 469 6.91 -7.00 2.39
N ASN A 470 7.93 -6.74 1.60
CA ASN A 470 8.14 -7.23 0.23
C ASN A 470 9.59 -7.00 -0.18
N GLY A 471 10.00 -7.49 -1.36
CA GLY A 471 11.30 -7.17 -1.95
C GLY A 471 11.44 -5.71 -2.36
N PRO A 472 12.64 -5.28 -2.81
CA PRO A 472 12.84 -3.95 -3.36
C PRO A 472 11.95 -3.70 -4.58
N ALA A 473 11.65 -2.43 -4.86
CA ALA A 473 10.85 -2.03 -6.00
C ALA A 473 11.40 -2.60 -7.33
N TRP A 474 10.53 -3.20 -8.15
CA TRP A 474 10.86 -3.78 -9.46
C TRP A 474 10.71 -2.78 -10.60
N LEU A 475 11.27 -3.11 -11.77
CA LEU A 475 11.17 -2.26 -12.97
C LEU A 475 9.71 -2.11 -13.40
N ILE A 476 9.36 -0.94 -13.89
CA ILE A 476 8.11 -0.74 -14.62
C ILE A 476 8.21 -1.51 -15.93
N ASP A 477 7.37 -2.53 -16.09
CA ASP A 477 7.28 -3.33 -17.31
C ASP A 477 5.82 -3.36 -17.80
N LEU A 478 5.53 -2.55 -18.81
CA LEU A 478 4.20 -2.47 -19.40
C LEU A 478 3.92 -3.62 -20.39
N VAL A 479 4.93 -4.44 -20.69
CA VAL A 479 4.80 -5.59 -21.62
C VAL A 479 4.54 -6.89 -20.86
N ASN A 480 5.31 -7.14 -19.78
CA ASN A 480 5.25 -8.40 -19.05
C ASN A 480 4.48 -8.27 -17.71
N GLY A 481 4.16 -7.05 -17.28
CA GLY A 481 3.50 -6.80 -16.00
C GLY A 481 4.47 -6.82 -14.82
N ASP A 482 3.93 -6.89 -13.62
CA ASP A 482 4.71 -6.86 -12.38
C ASP A 482 5.60 -8.11 -12.20
N ALA A 483 6.83 -7.88 -11.77
CA ALA A 483 7.83 -8.92 -11.44
C ALA A 483 8.25 -8.78 -9.98
N ASP A 484 7.29 -8.85 -9.05
CA ASP A 484 7.55 -8.80 -7.62
C ASP A 484 8.34 -10.05 -7.16
N SER A 485 9.13 -9.89 -6.12
CA SER A 485 9.97 -10.97 -5.57
C SER A 485 9.36 -11.65 -4.35
N GLY A 486 8.12 -11.29 -3.97
CA GLY A 486 7.44 -11.85 -2.80
C GLY A 486 7.08 -10.83 -1.73
N GLY A 487 6.34 -11.26 -0.70
CA GLY A 487 5.87 -10.39 0.38
C GLY A 487 5.12 -11.14 1.47
N SER A 488 4.76 -10.43 2.54
CA SER A 488 4.14 -11.00 3.75
C SER A 488 2.73 -10.48 4.06
N SER A 489 2.05 -9.83 3.10
CA SER A 489 0.74 -9.23 3.34
C SER A 489 -0.41 -10.22 3.50
N SER A 490 -0.36 -11.35 2.75
CA SER A 490 -1.49 -12.28 2.60
C SER A 490 -2.08 -12.83 3.91
N PRO A 491 -1.31 -13.25 4.92
CA PRO A 491 -1.91 -13.79 6.14
C PRO A 491 -2.85 -12.81 6.85
N ALA A 492 -2.39 -11.56 7.00
CA ALA A 492 -3.18 -10.52 7.65
C ALA A 492 -4.35 -10.05 6.77
N ALA A 493 -4.15 -10.01 5.44
CA ALA A 493 -5.18 -9.63 4.48
C ALA A 493 -6.35 -10.63 4.50
N GLU A 494 -6.08 -11.90 4.26
CA GLU A 494 -7.08 -12.98 4.22
C GLU A 494 -7.78 -13.21 5.57
N ALA A 495 -7.03 -13.06 6.68
CA ALA A 495 -7.62 -13.08 8.01
C ALA A 495 -8.49 -11.85 8.29
N GLY A 496 -8.35 -10.75 7.56
CA GLY A 496 -8.94 -9.46 7.89
C GLY A 496 -8.33 -8.85 9.15
N TYR A 497 -7.08 -9.19 9.49
CA TYR A 497 -6.34 -8.77 10.67
C TYR A 497 -5.40 -7.59 10.36
N PRO A 498 -4.88 -6.86 11.36
CA PRO A 498 -4.06 -5.68 11.12
C PRO A 498 -2.63 -6.03 10.70
N SER A 499 -2.06 -5.16 9.89
CA SER A 499 -0.63 -5.14 9.53
C SER A 499 -0.12 -3.70 9.46
N ILE A 500 1.09 -3.47 9.90
CA ILE A 500 1.79 -2.18 9.79
C ILE A 500 3.18 -2.39 9.22
N THR A 501 3.52 -1.67 8.15
CA THR A 501 4.88 -1.64 7.61
C THR A 501 5.62 -0.40 8.08
N VAL A 502 6.93 -0.55 8.30
CA VAL A 502 7.85 0.52 8.71
C VAL A 502 9.14 0.41 7.88
N PRO A 503 9.78 1.51 7.47
CA PRO A 503 11.08 1.47 6.80
C PRO A 503 12.13 0.73 7.64
N ALA A 504 12.86 -0.19 7.02
CA ALA A 504 13.89 -1.00 7.69
C ALA A 504 15.29 -0.81 7.11
N GLY A 505 15.41 -0.32 5.88
CA GLY A 505 16.69 -0.10 5.21
C GLY A 505 16.56 0.06 3.70
N TYR A 506 17.68 -0.06 3.01
CA TYR A 506 17.76 0.14 1.55
C TYR A 506 18.63 -0.94 0.90
N ALA A 507 18.15 -1.46 -0.21
CA ALA A 507 18.91 -2.34 -1.10
C ALA A 507 19.16 -1.60 -2.41
N PHE A 508 20.42 -1.32 -2.75
CA PHE A 508 20.78 -0.57 -3.96
C PHE A 508 20.04 0.80 -4.08
N GLY A 509 19.89 1.50 -2.95
CA GLY A 509 19.16 2.75 -2.87
C GLY A 509 17.63 2.62 -2.91
N LEU A 510 17.09 1.40 -3.05
CA LEU A 510 15.66 1.12 -3.04
C LEU A 510 15.18 0.77 -1.63
N PRO A 511 14.10 1.39 -1.14
CA PRO A 511 13.57 1.12 0.20
C PRO A 511 13.12 -0.33 0.39
N VAL A 512 13.34 -0.85 1.60
CA VAL A 512 12.81 -2.12 2.10
C VAL A 512 12.11 -1.87 3.43
N GLY A 513 10.90 -2.37 3.57
CA GLY A 513 10.10 -2.28 4.79
C GLY A 513 10.04 -3.61 5.53
N ILE A 514 9.75 -3.52 6.84
CA ILE A 514 9.40 -4.66 7.68
C ILE A 514 7.97 -4.51 8.17
N SER A 515 7.18 -5.60 8.13
CA SER A 515 5.79 -5.61 8.55
C SER A 515 5.63 -6.28 9.90
N PHE A 516 4.90 -5.62 10.80
CA PHE A 516 4.37 -6.20 12.03
C PHE A 516 2.90 -6.51 11.83
N PHE A 517 2.48 -7.75 12.10
CA PHE A 517 1.09 -8.15 12.00
C PHE A 517 0.68 -9.04 13.16
N GLY A 518 -0.61 -9.15 13.43
CA GLY A 518 -1.10 -9.86 14.60
C GLY A 518 -2.58 -10.14 14.54
N ARG A 519 -3.20 -10.36 15.70
CA ARG A 519 -4.62 -10.70 15.84
C ARG A 519 -5.52 -9.52 15.50
N ALA A 520 -6.77 -9.81 15.21
CA ALA A 520 -7.79 -8.78 15.08
C ALA A 520 -7.77 -7.81 16.28
N TRP A 521 -7.88 -6.53 15.99
CA TRP A 521 -7.96 -5.44 16.97
C TRP A 521 -6.67 -5.22 17.79
N SER A 522 -5.52 -5.62 17.26
CA SER A 522 -4.22 -5.40 17.91
C SER A 522 -3.49 -4.14 17.42
N GLU A 523 -4.15 -3.26 16.69
CA GLU A 523 -3.56 -2.05 16.10
C GLU A 523 -2.76 -1.22 17.10
N ALA A 524 -3.31 -0.95 18.27
CA ALA A 524 -2.63 -0.13 19.30
C ALA A 524 -1.31 -0.77 19.74
N LYS A 525 -1.28 -2.11 19.90
CA LYS A 525 -0.05 -2.84 20.25
C LYS A 525 0.94 -2.81 19.10
N LEU A 526 0.51 -3.11 17.86
CA LEU A 526 1.37 -3.11 16.69
C LEU A 526 1.96 -1.71 16.42
N ILE A 527 1.17 -0.65 16.60
CA ILE A 527 1.63 0.73 16.45
C ILE A 527 2.71 1.07 17.49
N ARG A 528 2.57 0.65 18.76
CA ARG A 528 3.60 0.86 19.79
C ARG A 528 4.90 0.12 19.46
N ILE A 529 4.82 -1.13 19.01
CA ILE A 529 5.97 -1.93 18.55
C ILE A 529 6.63 -1.24 17.36
N ALA A 530 5.86 -0.86 16.36
CA ALA A 530 6.34 -0.20 15.16
C ALA A 530 6.98 1.17 15.46
N TYR A 531 6.41 1.94 16.40
CA TYR A 531 6.99 3.20 16.84
C TYR A 531 8.34 3.00 17.52
N ALA A 532 8.43 2.07 18.47
CA ALA A 532 9.69 1.79 19.13
C ALA A 532 10.77 1.30 18.17
N PHE A 533 10.40 0.47 17.18
CA PHE A 533 11.29 0.06 16.11
C PHE A 533 11.72 1.25 15.23
N GLU A 534 10.78 2.10 14.79
CA GLU A 534 11.07 3.30 14.00
C GLU A 534 12.09 4.21 14.69
N GLN A 535 11.89 4.48 16.01
CA GLN A 535 12.80 5.31 16.79
C GLN A 535 14.19 4.69 16.93
N ALA A 536 14.27 3.36 17.02
CA ALA A 536 15.53 2.66 17.13
C ALA A 536 16.27 2.56 15.78
N ALA A 537 15.55 2.28 14.70
CA ALA A 537 16.11 2.06 13.37
C ALA A 537 16.46 3.38 12.66
N ASN A 538 15.64 4.41 12.82
CA ASN A 538 15.75 5.70 12.13
C ASN A 538 16.12 5.54 10.63
N ALA A 539 15.50 4.55 9.97
CA ALA A 539 15.96 4.07 8.67
C ALA A 539 15.53 4.95 7.50
N ARG A 540 14.49 5.79 7.66
CA ARG A 540 13.93 6.57 6.56
C ARG A 540 14.80 7.76 6.18
N HIS A 541 15.00 7.97 4.89
CA HIS A 541 15.47 9.23 4.31
C HIS A 541 14.59 9.69 3.13
N ALA A 542 14.67 10.96 2.78
CA ALA A 542 13.92 11.54 1.66
C ALA A 542 14.36 10.92 0.31
N PRO A 543 13.46 10.85 -0.69
CA PRO A 543 13.79 10.33 -2.00
C PRO A 543 14.76 11.26 -2.76
N THR A 544 15.56 10.65 -3.63
CA THR A 544 16.57 11.36 -4.43
C THR A 544 16.12 11.62 -5.87
N TYR A 545 15.00 11.05 -6.29
CA TYR A 545 14.46 11.14 -7.65
C TYR A 545 15.45 10.70 -8.74
N GLY A 546 16.31 9.73 -8.42
CA GLY A 546 17.25 9.13 -9.36
C GLY A 546 16.52 8.44 -10.52
N ARG A 547 17.15 8.40 -11.71
CA ARG A 547 16.54 7.73 -12.86
C ARG A 547 16.42 6.23 -12.68
N THR A 548 17.36 5.60 -11.97
CA THR A 548 17.41 4.16 -11.70
C THR A 548 18.02 3.90 -10.33
N ALA A 549 18.00 2.65 -9.90
CA ALA A 549 18.64 2.19 -8.67
C ALA A 549 20.15 2.43 -8.68
N VAL A 550 20.73 2.65 -7.51
CA VAL A 550 22.19 2.81 -7.33
C VAL A 550 22.81 1.41 -7.21
N LEU A 551 23.63 0.99 -8.19
CA LEU A 551 24.31 -0.31 -8.21
C LEU A 551 25.70 -0.22 -7.59
#